data_8977c6b67d4da3bde7f00def130b2727
#
_entry.id   8977c6b67d4da3bde7f00def130b2727
#
_cell.length_a   1.000
_cell.length_b   1.000
_cell.length_c   1.000
_cell.angle_alpha   90.00
_cell.angle_beta   90.00
_cell.angle_gamma   90.00
#
_symmetry.space_group_name_H-M   'P 1'
#
loop_
_entity.id
_entity.type
_entity.pdbx_description
1 polymer ?
#
loop_
_entity_poly.entity_id
_entity_poly.type
_entity_poly.pdbx_seq_one_letter_code
_entity_poly.pdbx_strand_id
1 'polypeptide(L)'
;MKTCVLYGPKDLRIEERPVSEPQPGFVRLRMGGVGICGSDLHYYHIGRVGNAVVREPMILGHELSGVVDAIGPGVSGLVPGQKVIINPTDECGTCGYCRSGHQNLCPDLRYYGSAARTPHVQGIMVEYPMVQARQCVAVSDAMPLDQAACVEPLAIALHAVARAGNLLGKRVFVSGAGPVGCLIAAVARLNGNGVEITEVQSLEINESYKKLIGTAK
;
A
#
# COMPACT_ATOMS: atom_id res chain seq x y z
N MET A 1 12.54 -2.12 19.88
CA MET A 1 11.59 -2.65 18.88
C MET A 1 12.35 -3.16 17.68
N LYS A 2 11.91 -4.26 17.12
CA LYS A 2 12.48 -4.75 15.85
C LYS A 2 12.06 -3.88 14.68
N THR A 3 12.99 -3.60 13.80
CA THR A 3 12.83 -2.74 12.63
C THR A 3 13.47 -3.42 11.43
N CYS A 4 12.72 -3.55 10.34
CA CYS A 4 13.19 -4.18 9.10
C CYS A 4 13.79 -3.11 8.18
N VAL A 5 15.11 -3.09 8.03
CA VAL A 5 15.86 -2.05 7.29
C VAL A 5 16.55 -2.64 6.08
N LEU A 6 16.28 -2.07 4.91
CA LEU A 6 16.95 -2.38 3.65
C LEU A 6 18.13 -1.43 3.46
N TYR A 7 19.35 -1.98 3.32
CA TYR A 7 20.59 -1.24 3.06
C TYR A 7 20.96 -1.20 1.57
N GLY A 8 20.41 -2.11 0.79
CA GLY A 8 20.64 -2.24 -0.64
C GLY A 8 20.11 -3.58 -1.16
N PRO A 9 20.29 -3.90 -2.42
CA PRO A 9 19.81 -5.15 -2.99
C PRO A 9 20.28 -6.37 -2.20
N LYS A 10 19.33 -7.19 -1.72
CA LYS A 10 19.55 -8.40 -0.93
C LYS A 10 20.20 -8.18 0.44
N ASP A 11 20.31 -6.95 0.90
CA ASP A 11 20.84 -6.60 2.23
C ASP A 11 19.70 -6.04 3.10
N LEU A 12 18.88 -6.94 3.63
CA LEU A 12 17.79 -6.67 4.56
C LEU A 12 18.20 -7.10 5.96
N ARG A 13 18.11 -6.19 6.92
CA ARG A 13 18.55 -6.44 8.30
C ARG A 13 17.43 -6.17 9.27
N ILE A 14 17.39 -6.96 10.35
CA ILE A 14 16.53 -6.68 11.50
C ILE A 14 17.38 -5.99 12.55
N GLU A 15 17.00 -4.75 12.87
CA GLU A 15 17.69 -3.92 13.86
C GLU A 15 16.81 -3.76 15.11
N GLU A 16 17.47 -3.66 16.25
CA GLU A 16 16.81 -3.22 17.48
C GLU A 16 16.93 -1.69 17.62
N ARG A 17 15.78 -1.03 17.71
CA ARG A 17 15.69 0.43 17.90
C ARG A 17 14.87 0.76 19.15
N PRO A 18 15.13 1.91 19.81
CA PRO A 18 14.28 2.34 20.91
C PRO A 18 12.84 2.59 20.45
N VAL A 19 11.90 2.41 21.38
CA VAL A 19 10.51 2.82 21.18
C VAL A 19 10.39 4.27 21.63
N SER A 20 9.92 5.14 20.76
CA SER A 20 9.75 6.58 21.05
C SER A 20 8.32 6.89 21.49
N GLU A 21 8.15 7.97 22.26
CA GLU A 21 6.82 8.50 22.58
C GLU A 21 6.27 9.29 21.39
N PRO A 22 4.94 9.25 21.15
CA PRO A 22 4.33 9.95 20.02
C PRO A 22 4.38 11.47 20.19
N GLN A 23 4.84 12.14 19.14
CA GLN A 23 4.86 13.58 19.02
C GLN A 23 3.45 14.15 18.79
N PRO A 24 3.25 15.48 18.92
CA PRO A 24 1.97 16.11 18.61
C PRO A 24 1.46 15.72 17.20
N GLY A 25 0.20 15.30 17.11
CA GLY A 25 -0.44 14.87 15.88
C GLY A 25 -0.10 13.44 15.41
N PHE A 26 0.78 12.73 16.13
CA PHE A 26 1.17 11.35 15.81
C PHE A 26 0.57 10.33 16.78
N VAL A 27 0.48 9.11 16.31
CA VAL A 27 0.12 7.94 17.12
C VAL A 27 1.18 6.85 16.96
N ARG A 28 1.43 6.14 18.04
CA ARG A 28 2.21 4.91 18.04
C ARG A 28 1.24 3.75 17.92
N LEU A 29 1.52 2.87 17.01
CA LEU A 29 0.74 1.64 16.85
C LEU A 29 1.56 0.45 17.33
N ARG A 30 0.89 -0.59 17.77
CA ARG A 30 1.44 -1.94 17.84
C ARG A 30 1.04 -2.67 16.57
N MET A 31 2.02 -3.12 15.79
CA MET A 31 1.80 -3.82 14.53
C MET A 31 0.94 -5.07 14.74
N GLY A 32 -0.10 -5.23 13.93
CA GLY A 32 -0.99 -6.39 13.93
C GLY A 32 -0.79 -7.29 12.72
N GLY A 33 -0.67 -6.68 11.56
CA GLY A 33 -0.37 -7.34 10.30
C GLY A 33 0.31 -6.38 9.34
N VAL A 34 1.23 -6.89 8.52
CA VAL A 34 1.87 -6.13 7.45
C VAL A 34 1.93 -6.97 6.19
N GLY A 35 1.50 -6.40 5.07
CA GLY A 35 1.64 -6.98 3.75
C GLY A 35 3.05 -6.75 3.19
N ILE A 36 3.46 -7.64 2.29
CA ILE A 36 4.68 -7.51 1.49
C ILE A 36 4.26 -7.24 0.06
N CYS A 37 4.42 -6.00 -0.38
CA CYS A 37 4.10 -5.59 -1.74
C CYS A 37 5.16 -6.05 -2.74
N GLY A 38 4.78 -6.17 -4.02
CA GLY A 38 5.72 -6.39 -5.10
C GLY A 38 6.81 -5.31 -5.18
N SER A 39 6.53 -4.07 -4.77
CA SER A 39 7.51 -3.00 -4.69
C SER A 39 8.58 -3.26 -3.62
N ASP A 40 8.22 -3.82 -2.45
CA ASP A 40 9.18 -4.21 -1.41
C ASP A 40 10.13 -5.30 -1.95
N LEU A 41 9.58 -6.27 -2.69
CA LEU A 41 10.38 -7.31 -3.34
C LEU A 41 11.33 -6.75 -4.41
N HIS A 42 10.89 -5.76 -5.19
CA HIS A 42 11.73 -5.08 -6.17
C HIS A 42 12.86 -4.31 -5.48
N TYR A 43 12.56 -3.55 -4.43
CA TYR A 43 13.62 -2.88 -3.64
C TYR A 43 14.61 -3.90 -3.08
N TYR A 44 14.12 -5.02 -2.52
CA TYR A 44 14.98 -6.07 -2.00
C TYR A 44 15.84 -6.74 -3.08
N HIS A 45 15.27 -7.11 -4.23
CA HIS A 45 15.99 -7.88 -5.24
C HIS A 45 16.92 -7.03 -6.10
N ILE A 46 16.47 -5.84 -6.53
CA ILE A 46 17.17 -5.01 -7.54
C ILE A 46 17.44 -3.58 -7.08
N GLY A 47 17.08 -3.21 -5.85
CA GLY A 47 17.35 -1.90 -5.25
C GLY A 47 16.57 -0.74 -5.85
N ARG A 48 15.50 -1.01 -6.63
CA ARG A 48 14.71 0.07 -7.23
C ARG A 48 13.30 -0.38 -7.63
N VAL A 49 12.40 0.61 -7.71
CA VAL A 49 11.08 0.49 -8.36
C VAL A 49 11.00 1.60 -9.41
N GLY A 50 11.04 1.25 -10.69
CA GLY A 50 11.16 2.23 -11.77
C GLY A 50 12.39 3.13 -11.58
N ASN A 51 12.16 4.45 -11.47
CA ASN A 51 13.20 5.46 -11.24
C ASN A 51 13.53 5.71 -9.76
N ALA A 52 12.74 5.14 -8.84
CA ALA A 52 12.96 5.24 -7.40
C ALA A 52 14.04 4.24 -6.97
N VAL A 53 15.26 4.71 -6.78
CA VAL A 53 16.45 3.90 -6.45
C VAL A 53 16.81 4.05 -4.99
N VAL A 54 17.05 2.94 -4.30
CA VAL A 54 17.55 2.91 -2.92
C VAL A 54 18.98 3.46 -2.90
N ARG A 55 19.16 4.59 -2.21
CA ARG A 55 20.45 5.31 -2.11
C ARG A 55 20.94 5.46 -0.68
N GLU A 56 20.08 5.16 0.26
CA GLU A 56 20.32 5.22 1.71
C GLU A 56 19.50 4.13 2.41
N PRO A 57 19.86 3.70 3.61
CA PRO A 57 19.09 2.71 4.35
C PRO A 57 17.64 3.17 4.54
N MET A 58 16.68 2.30 4.24
CA MET A 58 15.28 2.60 4.43
C MET A 58 14.49 1.43 5.02
N ILE A 59 13.52 1.74 5.83
CA ILE A 59 12.51 0.80 6.32
C ILE A 59 11.53 0.55 5.18
N LEU A 60 11.19 -0.71 4.92
CA LEU A 60 10.21 -1.12 3.93
C LEU A 60 8.78 -1.08 4.49
N GLY A 61 7.80 -1.33 3.61
CA GLY A 61 6.41 -1.60 3.94
C GLY A 61 5.49 -0.39 3.97
N HIS A 62 4.26 -0.61 3.53
CA HIS A 62 3.19 0.38 3.44
C HIS A 62 1.79 -0.21 3.58
N GLU A 63 1.65 -1.53 3.68
CA GLU A 63 0.38 -2.25 3.85
C GLU A 63 0.28 -2.71 5.30
N LEU A 64 -0.27 -1.89 6.20
CA LEU A 64 -0.27 -2.17 7.63
C LEU A 64 -1.65 -2.04 8.27
N SER A 65 -1.90 -2.95 9.17
CA SER A 65 -2.92 -2.83 10.21
C SER A 65 -2.29 -2.92 11.59
N GLY A 66 -2.90 -2.33 12.58
CA GLY A 66 -2.40 -2.36 13.94
C GLY A 66 -3.43 -1.96 14.97
N VAL A 67 -2.96 -1.88 16.21
CA VAL A 67 -3.73 -1.41 17.34
C VAL A 67 -3.07 -0.13 17.85
N VAL A 68 -3.84 0.91 18.11
CA VAL A 68 -3.35 2.15 18.72
C VAL A 68 -2.76 1.80 20.10
N ASP A 69 -1.47 2.04 20.27
CA ASP A 69 -0.73 1.78 21.50
C ASP A 69 -0.66 3.05 22.37
N ALA A 70 -0.28 4.17 21.75
CA ALA A 70 -0.22 5.47 22.41
C ALA A 70 -0.60 6.59 21.44
N ILE A 71 -1.13 7.68 21.98
CA ILE A 71 -1.54 8.87 21.21
C ILE A 71 -0.74 10.09 21.67
N GLY A 72 -0.29 10.89 20.71
CA GLY A 72 0.43 12.13 20.97
C GLY A 72 -0.50 13.30 21.31
N PRO A 73 0.05 14.39 21.82
CA PRO A 73 -0.71 15.60 22.13
C PRO A 73 -1.50 16.10 20.90
N GLY A 74 -2.73 16.58 21.16
CA GLY A 74 -3.60 17.16 20.13
C GLY A 74 -4.30 16.12 19.21
N VAL A 75 -4.07 14.84 19.38
CA VAL A 75 -4.79 13.80 18.64
C VAL A 75 -6.18 13.63 19.22
N SER A 76 -7.19 13.60 18.34
CA SER A 76 -8.60 13.33 18.68
C SER A 76 -9.17 12.26 17.74
N GLY A 77 -10.25 11.61 18.17
CA GLY A 77 -10.95 10.60 17.34
C GLY A 77 -10.29 9.21 17.32
N LEU A 78 -9.15 9.03 17.99
CA LEU A 78 -8.49 7.74 18.19
C LEU A 78 -8.29 7.48 19.68
N VAL A 79 -8.37 6.23 20.09
CA VAL A 79 -8.15 5.80 21.47
C VAL A 79 -7.22 4.60 21.53
N PRO A 80 -6.39 4.45 22.59
CA PRO A 80 -5.59 3.24 22.79
C PRO A 80 -6.47 1.98 22.79
N GLY A 81 -5.99 0.92 22.17
CA GLY A 81 -6.72 -0.33 21.97
C GLY A 81 -7.54 -0.40 20.67
N GLN A 82 -7.76 0.70 19.99
CA GLN A 82 -8.53 0.76 18.75
C GLN A 82 -7.77 0.11 17.59
N LYS A 83 -8.44 -0.74 16.81
CA LYS A 83 -7.89 -1.31 15.58
C LYS A 83 -7.95 -0.28 14.45
N VAL A 84 -6.86 -0.16 13.71
CA VAL A 84 -6.72 0.77 12.59
C VAL A 84 -5.99 0.12 11.42
N ILE A 85 -6.27 0.62 10.23
CA ILE A 85 -5.43 0.49 9.04
C ILE A 85 -4.79 1.83 8.75
N ILE A 86 -3.74 1.82 7.91
CA ILE A 86 -2.98 3.03 7.58
C ILE A 86 -3.18 3.39 6.12
N ASN A 87 -3.54 4.64 5.85
CA ASN A 87 -3.33 5.23 4.55
C ASN A 87 -1.84 5.60 4.43
N PRO A 88 -1.06 4.94 3.56
CA PRO A 88 0.39 5.15 3.50
C PRO A 88 0.80 6.46 2.83
N THR A 89 -0.14 7.25 2.32
CA THR A 89 0.14 8.50 1.63
C THR A 89 0.19 9.68 2.58
N ASP A 90 1.07 10.63 2.29
CA ASP A 90 1.21 11.93 2.95
C ASP A 90 1.28 13.00 1.85
N GLU A 91 0.13 13.60 1.55
CA GLU A 91 -0.02 14.65 0.55
C GLU A 91 0.19 16.05 1.15
N CYS A 92 0.59 17.01 0.34
CA CYS A 92 0.86 18.38 0.82
C CYS A 92 -0.39 19.15 1.29
N GLY A 93 -1.59 18.74 0.91
CA GLY A 93 -2.87 19.39 1.27
C GLY A 93 -3.13 20.74 0.58
N THR A 94 -2.15 21.39 -0.04
CA THR A 94 -2.21 22.79 -0.49
C THR A 94 -2.14 22.97 -2.01
N CYS A 95 -1.68 22.00 -2.78
CA CYS A 95 -1.60 22.10 -4.23
C CYS A 95 -2.99 22.01 -4.90
N GLY A 96 -3.04 22.35 -6.18
CA GLY A 96 -4.29 22.33 -6.96
C GLY A 96 -4.97 20.94 -6.95
N TYR A 97 -4.20 19.88 -7.05
CA TYR A 97 -4.74 18.51 -6.99
C TYR A 97 -5.35 18.19 -5.62
N CYS A 98 -4.65 18.53 -4.53
CA CYS A 98 -5.18 18.30 -3.19
C CYS A 98 -6.49 19.06 -2.95
N ARG A 99 -6.55 20.33 -3.37
CA ARG A 99 -7.74 21.18 -3.21
C ARG A 99 -8.92 20.72 -4.07
N SER A 100 -8.66 20.02 -5.18
CA SER A 100 -9.69 19.48 -6.06
C SER A 100 -10.10 18.05 -5.75
N GLY A 101 -9.62 17.46 -4.64
CA GLY A 101 -9.95 16.09 -4.24
C GLY A 101 -9.17 14.99 -4.98
N HIS A 102 -8.07 15.35 -5.65
CA HIS A 102 -7.20 14.43 -6.38
C HIS A 102 -5.85 14.27 -5.68
N GLN A 103 -5.87 13.98 -4.38
CA GLN A 103 -4.66 13.89 -3.54
C GLN A 103 -3.63 12.89 -4.06
N ASN A 104 -4.08 11.81 -4.69
CA ASN A 104 -3.21 10.81 -5.34
C ASN A 104 -2.36 11.38 -6.49
N LEU A 105 -2.70 12.57 -7.01
CA LEU A 105 -1.93 13.30 -8.04
C LEU A 105 -1.07 14.42 -7.44
N CYS A 106 -0.92 14.49 -6.13
CA CYS A 106 -0.10 15.49 -5.47
C CYS A 106 1.36 15.40 -5.95
N PRO A 107 1.95 16.50 -6.46
CA PRO A 107 3.35 16.49 -6.91
C PRO A 107 4.34 16.31 -5.75
N ASP A 108 3.92 16.61 -4.52
CA ASP A 108 4.72 16.38 -3.31
C ASP A 108 4.21 15.19 -2.49
N LEU A 109 3.61 14.20 -3.14
CA LEU A 109 3.15 13.00 -2.47
C LEU A 109 4.34 12.24 -1.86
N ARG A 110 4.22 11.92 -0.58
CA ARG A 110 5.12 11.02 0.15
C ARG A 110 4.39 9.71 0.39
N TYR A 111 5.13 8.61 0.29
CA TYR A 111 4.55 7.28 0.44
C TYR A 111 5.47 6.43 1.31
N TYR A 112 4.92 5.79 2.34
CA TYR A 112 5.73 4.96 3.23
C TYR A 112 6.49 3.88 2.46
N GLY A 113 7.75 3.63 2.86
CA GLY A 113 8.61 2.63 2.23
C GLY A 113 8.99 2.95 0.79
N SER A 114 9.07 4.23 0.42
CA SER A 114 9.38 4.65 -0.95
C SER A 114 10.72 5.38 -1.08
N ALA A 115 11.55 4.94 -2.03
CA ALA A 115 12.80 5.60 -2.43
C ALA A 115 12.60 6.70 -3.50
N ALA A 116 11.38 7.11 -3.79
CA ALA A 116 11.10 8.14 -4.80
C ALA A 116 11.53 9.56 -4.37
N ARG A 117 11.81 9.76 -3.10
CA ARG A 117 12.26 11.03 -2.52
C ARG A 117 13.65 10.88 -1.88
N THR A 118 14.35 12.00 -1.71
CA THR A 118 15.58 12.09 -0.94
C THR A 118 15.40 13.19 0.13
N PRO A 119 15.54 12.90 1.42
CA PRO A 119 15.73 11.56 1.99
C PRO A 119 14.54 10.62 1.70
N HIS A 120 14.79 9.30 1.73
CA HIS A 120 13.75 8.30 1.49
C HIS A 120 12.64 8.37 2.54
N VAL A 121 11.41 8.10 2.10
CA VAL A 121 10.28 8.02 3.02
C VAL A 121 10.34 6.65 3.70
N GLN A 122 10.60 6.65 5.00
CA GLN A 122 10.69 5.43 5.79
C GLN A 122 9.35 4.68 5.81
N GLY A 123 9.41 3.36 5.73
CA GLY A 123 8.23 2.51 5.78
C GLY A 123 7.81 2.13 7.20
N ILE A 124 6.90 1.20 7.28
CA ILE A 124 6.20 0.82 8.51
C ILE A 124 6.38 -0.65 8.92
N MET A 125 7.38 -1.36 8.34
CA MET A 125 7.76 -2.71 8.82
C MET A 125 8.58 -2.63 10.10
N VAL A 126 7.93 -2.18 11.16
CA VAL A 126 8.48 -2.04 12.53
C VAL A 126 7.44 -2.51 13.56
N GLU A 127 7.88 -3.00 14.71
CA GLU A 127 6.93 -3.48 15.74
C GLU A 127 6.01 -2.39 16.28
N TYR A 128 6.53 -1.16 16.40
CA TYR A 128 5.80 0.01 16.90
C TYR A 128 5.93 1.19 15.95
N PRO A 129 5.23 1.18 14.80
CA PRO A 129 5.28 2.28 13.85
C PRO A 129 4.68 3.56 14.43
N MET A 130 5.34 4.70 14.11
CA MET A 130 4.87 6.03 14.43
C MET A 130 4.27 6.64 13.16
N VAL A 131 2.96 6.96 13.18
CA VAL A 131 2.23 7.46 12.02
C VAL A 131 1.45 8.71 12.37
N GLN A 132 1.13 9.53 11.40
CA GLN A 132 0.25 10.69 11.63
C GLN A 132 -1.17 10.19 11.93
N ALA A 133 -1.83 10.78 12.91
CA ALA A 133 -3.18 10.38 13.31
C ALA A 133 -4.19 10.42 12.14
N ARG A 134 -4.03 11.38 11.22
CA ARG A 134 -4.89 11.53 10.03
C ARG A 134 -4.75 10.39 9.00
N GLN A 135 -3.67 9.63 9.07
CA GLN A 135 -3.46 8.46 8.21
C GLN A 135 -4.11 7.19 8.78
N CYS A 136 -4.54 7.23 10.03
CA CYS A 136 -5.20 6.11 10.67
C CYS A 136 -6.69 6.08 10.32
N VAL A 137 -7.17 4.94 9.87
CA VAL A 137 -8.59 4.69 9.63
C VAL A 137 -9.05 3.56 10.54
N ALA A 138 -10.02 3.86 11.39
CA ALA A 138 -10.57 2.88 12.32
C ALA A 138 -11.28 1.75 11.57
N VAL A 139 -11.09 0.52 12.03
CA VAL A 139 -11.79 -0.65 11.52
C VAL A 139 -12.57 -1.34 12.64
N SER A 140 -13.54 -2.18 12.25
CA SER A 140 -14.35 -2.95 13.22
C SER A 140 -13.46 -3.84 14.09
N ASP A 141 -13.79 -3.96 15.36
CA ASP A 141 -13.14 -4.90 16.29
C ASP A 141 -13.25 -6.36 15.84
N ALA A 142 -14.29 -6.69 15.09
CA ALA A 142 -14.47 -8.01 14.49
C ALA A 142 -13.51 -8.30 13.33
N MET A 143 -12.86 -7.27 12.74
CA MET A 143 -11.91 -7.45 11.62
C MET A 143 -10.60 -8.07 12.13
N PRO A 144 -10.19 -9.23 11.60
CA PRO A 144 -8.83 -9.76 11.85
C PRO A 144 -7.77 -8.80 11.28
N LEU A 145 -6.70 -8.57 12.04
CA LEU A 145 -5.66 -7.60 11.65
C LEU A 145 -4.86 -8.02 10.42
N ASP A 146 -4.64 -9.30 10.21
CA ASP A 146 -4.02 -9.86 9.00
C ASP A 146 -4.85 -9.55 7.75
N GLN A 147 -6.18 -9.67 7.83
CA GLN A 147 -7.09 -9.29 6.74
C GLN A 147 -7.15 -7.76 6.56
N ALA A 148 -7.15 -7.01 7.66
CA ALA A 148 -7.16 -5.55 7.62
C ALA A 148 -5.92 -4.97 6.90
N ALA A 149 -4.76 -5.63 6.98
CA ALA A 149 -3.57 -5.22 6.24
C ALA A 149 -3.77 -5.25 4.70
N CYS A 150 -4.70 -6.08 4.21
CA CYS A 150 -5.01 -6.15 2.77
C CYS A 150 -5.86 -4.97 2.27
N VAL A 151 -6.31 -4.06 3.13
CA VAL A 151 -7.17 -2.92 2.72
C VAL A 151 -6.41 -1.95 1.81
N GLU A 152 -5.10 -1.76 1.99
CA GLU A 152 -4.30 -0.92 1.10
C GLU A 152 -4.32 -1.48 -0.33
N PRO A 153 -3.87 -2.71 -0.64
CA PRO A 153 -3.94 -3.22 -2.02
C PRO A 153 -5.38 -3.39 -2.53
N LEU A 154 -6.37 -3.61 -1.66
CA LEU A 154 -7.78 -3.59 -2.03
C LEU A 154 -8.23 -2.20 -2.51
N ALA A 155 -7.75 -1.12 -1.88
CA ALA A 155 -8.04 0.24 -2.32
C ALA A 155 -7.48 0.51 -3.72
N ILE A 156 -6.29 -0.02 -4.04
CA ILE A 156 -5.71 0.02 -5.41
C ILE A 156 -6.64 -0.70 -6.40
N ALA A 157 -7.12 -1.88 -6.05
CA ALA A 157 -8.03 -2.66 -6.90
C ALA A 157 -9.37 -1.96 -7.13
N LEU A 158 -9.96 -1.39 -6.07
CA LEU A 158 -11.18 -0.58 -6.15
C LEU A 158 -10.99 0.63 -7.06
N HIS A 159 -9.87 1.34 -6.92
CA HIS A 159 -9.55 2.47 -7.78
C HIS A 159 -9.41 2.06 -9.24
N ALA A 160 -8.73 0.94 -9.52
CA ALA A 160 -8.57 0.42 -10.89
C ALA A 160 -9.94 0.11 -11.53
N VAL A 161 -10.83 -0.55 -10.81
CA VAL A 161 -12.19 -0.85 -11.29
C VAL A 161 -13.02 0.42 -11.47
N ALA A 162 -12.92 1.38 -10.55
CA ALA A 162 -13.59 2.67 -10.67
C ALA A 162 -13.10 3.46 -11.91
N ARG A 163 -11.80 3.42 -12.21
CA ARG A 163 -11.22 4.05 -13.42
C ARG A 163 -11.69 3.40 -14.71
N ALA A 164 -12.04 2.12 -14.71
CA ALA A 164 -12.61 1.43 -15.86
C ALA A 164 -14.06 1.85 -16.17
N GLY A 165 -14.71 2.60 -15.27
CA GLY A 165 -16.06 3.11 -15.42
C GLY A 165 -17.14 2.05 -15.19
N ASN A 166 -18.30 2.21 -15.85
CA ASN A 166 -19.39 1.25 -15.69
C ASN A 166 -19.07 -0.08 -16.39
N LEU A 167 -18.94 -1.13 -15.60
CA LEU A 167 -18.63 -2.48 -16.05
C LEU A 167 -19.85 -3.41 -16.13
N LEU A 168 -21.05 -2.95 -15.79
CA LEU A 168 -22.26 -3.78 -15.78
C LEU A 168 -22.47 -4.44 -17.15
N GLY A 169 -22.63 -5.76 -17.17
CA GLY A 169 -22.83 -6.56 -18.38
C GLY A 169 -21.60 -6.75 -19.28
N LYS A 170 -20.44 -6.18 -18.90
CA LYS A 170 -19.19 -6.31 -19.66
C LYS A 170 -18.39 -7.53 -19.21
N ARG A 171 -17.63 -8.11 -20.11
CA ARG A 171 -16.57 -9.07 -19.76
C ARG A 171 -15.31 -8.30 -19.42
N VAL A 172 -14.68 -8.68 -18.30
CA VAL A 172 -13.44 -8.07 -17.80
C VAL A 172 -12.31 -9.08 -17.94
N PHE A 173 -11.23 -8.67 -18.57
CA PHE A 173 -9.99 -9.43 -18.63
C PHE A 173 -8.95 -8.76 -17.73
N VAL A 174 -8.35 -9.54 -16.83
CA VAL A 174 -7.30 -9.10 -15.92
C VAL A 174 -6.00 -9.83 -16.28
N SER A 175 -5.01 -9.09 -16.74
CA SER A 175 -3.68 -9.61 -17.04
C SER A 175 -2.80 -9.53 -15.79
N GLY A 176 -2.39 -10.69 -15.29
CA GLY A 176 -1.61 -10.86 -14.06
C GLY A 176 -2.47 -11.33 -12.89
N ALA A 177 -2.15 -12.54 -12.36
CA ALA A 177 -2.85 -13.15 -11.23
C ALA A 177 -2.07 -12.98 -9.90
N GLY A 178 -1.25 -11.95 -9.77
CA GLY A 178 -0.66 -11.55 -8.51
C GLY A 178 -1.71 -10.97 -7.55
N PRO A 179 -1.32 -10.59 -6.30
CA PRO A 179 -2.27 -10.14 -5.27
C PRO A 179 -3.23 -9.04 -5.76
N VAL A 180 -2.71 -8.00 -6.42
CA VAL A 180 -3.54 -6.90 -6.94
C VAL A 180 -4.46 -7.37 -8.06
N GLY A 181 -3.98 -8.23 -8.99
CA GLY A 181 -4.80 -8.78 -10.06
C GLY A 181 -5.96 -9.63 -9.53
N CYS A 182 -5.70 -10.48 -8.52
CA CYS A 182 -6.74 -11.25 -7.84
C CYS A 182 -7.79 -10.36 -7.16
N LEU A 183 -7.36 -9.27 -6.50
CA LEU A 183 -8.25 -8.31 -5.89
C LEU A 183 -9.09 -7.55 -6.94
N ILE A 184 -8.48 -7.12 -8.05
CA ILE A 184 -9.20 -6.49 -9.17
C ILE A 184 -10.27 -7.43 -9.72
N ALA A 185 -9.93 -8.71 -9.93
CA ALA A 185 -10.87 -9.71 -10.42
C ALA A 185 -12.04 -9.92 -9.43
N ALA A 186 -11.74 -10.00 -8.13
CA ALA A 186 -12.77 -10.12 -7.10
C ALA A 186 -13.69 -8.90 -7.07
N VAL A 187 -13.16 -7.69 -7.09
CA VAL A 187 -13.93 -6.44 -7.12
C VAL A 187 -14.79 -6.34 -8.38
N ALA A 188 -14.21 -6.65 -9.55
CA ALA A 188 -14.96 -6.64 -10.81
C ALA A 188 -16.11 -7.66 -10.79
N ARG A 189 -15.89 -8.85 -10.22
CA ARG A 189 -16.92 -9.89 -10.08
C ARG A 189 -18.08 -9.46 -9.18
N LEU A 190 -17.80 -8.73 -8.10
CA LEU A 190 -18.85 -8.18 -7.22
C LEU A 190 -19.79 -7.19 -7.95
N ASN A 191 -19.37 -6.62 -9.05
CA ASN A 191 -20.19 -5.78 -9.92
C ASN A 191 -21.03 -6.60 -10.94
N GLY A 192 -21.12 -7.92 -10.80
CA GLY A 192 -21.94 -8.79 -11.65
C GLY A 192 -21.34 -9.10 -13.03
N ASN A 193 -20.03 -8.98 -13.17
CA ASN A 193 -19.34 -9.19 -14.46
C ASN A 193 -18.79 -10.60 -14.60
N GLY A 194 -18.74 -11.10 -15.84
CA GLY A 194 -17.87 -12.22 -16.21
C GLY A 194 -16.42 -11.74 -16.14
N VAL A 195 -15.60 -12.38 -15.33
CA VAL A 195 -14.19 -12.02 -15.12
C VAL A 195 -13.31 -13.17 -15.54
N GLU A 196 -12.35 -12.89 -16.40
CA GLU A 196 -11.27 -13.80 -16.79
C GLU A 196 -9.95 -13.21 -16.29
N ILE A 197 -9.18 -14.04 -15.58
CA ILE A 197 -7.85 -13.67 -15.07
C ILE A 197 -6.82 -14.65 -15.64
N THR A 198 -5.67 -14.14 -16.03
CA THR A 198 -4.55 -14.95 -16.47
C THR A 198 -3.25 -14.48 -15.87
N GLU A 199 -2.39 -15.45 -15.52
CA GLU A 199 -1.00 -15.19 -15.16
C GLU A 199 -0.16 -15.08 -16.42
N VAL A 200 0.59 -14.00 -16.53
CA VAL A 200 1.61 -13.85 -17.59
C VAL A 200 2.96 -14.20 -16.97
N GLN A 201 3.26 -15.48 -16.90
CA GLN A 201 4.62 -15.93 -16.58
C GLN A 201 5.49 -15.77 -17.81
N SER A 202 6.43 -14.81 -17.74
CA SER A 202 7.50 -14.54 -18.74
C SER A 202 7.04 -14.42 -20.19
N LEU A 203 7.49 -13.42 -20.86
CA LEU A 203 7.63 -13.08 -22.31
C LEU A 203 6.92 -13.89 -23.42
N GLU A 204 6.33 -15.02 -23.14
CA GLU A 204 5.41 -15.71 -24.05
C GLU A 204 3.99 -15.20 -23.79
N ILE A 205 3.60 -14.22 -24.59
CA ILE A 205 2.20 -13.79 -24.68
C ILE A 205 1.39 -15.03 -25.05
N ASN A 206 0.61 -15.55 -24.09
CA ASN A 206 -0.29 -16.68 -24.30
C ASN A 206 -1.16 -16.43 -25.56
N GLU A 207 -1.45 -17.47 -26.33
CA GLU A 207 -2.24 -17.40 -27.56
C GLU A 207 -3.61 -16.75 -27.36
N SER A 208 -4.20 -16.90 -26.17
CA SER A 208 -5.44 -16.21 -25.80
C SER A 208 -5.29 -14.69 -25.73
N TYR A 209 -4.15 -14.19 -25.29
CA TYR A 209 -3.82 -12.77 -25.24
C TYR A 209 -3.56 -12.21 -26.66
N LYS A 210 -2.82 -12.94 -27.49
CA LYS A 210 -2.63 -12.60 -28.91
C LYS A 210 -3.95 -12.50 -29.66
N LYS A 211 -4.87 -13.42 -29.37
CA LYS A 211 -6.21 -13.45 -29.98
C LYS A 211 -7.08 -12.26 -29.54
N LEU A 212 -6.95 -11.82 -28.28
CA LEU A 212 -7.65 -10.64 -27.75
C LEU A 212 -7.12 -9.32 -28.32
N ILE A 213 -5.79 -9.17 -28.44
CA ILE A 213 -5.18 -7.96 -29.00
C ILE A 213 -5.36 -7.91 -30.53
N GLY A 214 -5.33 -9.06 -31.20
CA GLY A 214 -5.49 -9.16 -32.66
C GLY A 214 -6.89 -8.82 -33.17
N THR A 215 -7.90 -8.80 -32.29
CA THR A 215 -9.30 -8.42 -32.63
C THR A 215 -9.63 -6.96 -32.28
N ALA A 216 -8.71 -6.21 -31.70
CA ALA A 216 -8.84 -4.78 -31.44
C ALA A 216 -8.25 -3.95 -32.61
N LYS A 217 -8.82 -4.11 -33.80
CA LYS A 217 -8.63 -3.20 -34.94
C LYS A 217 -9.90 -2.38 -35.15
#